data_d6471ab4f4c62bfdc3fc466b8e24e692
#
_entry.id   d6471ab4f4c62bfdc3fc466b8e24e692
#
_cell.length_a   1.000
_cell.length_b   1.000
_cell.length_c   1.000
_cell.angle_alpha   90.00
_cell.angle_beta   90.00
_cell.angle_gamma   90.00
#
_symmetry.space_group_name_H-M   'P 1'
#
loop_
_entity.id
_entity.type
_entity.pdbx_description
1 polymer ?
#
loop_
_entity_poly.entity_id
_entity_poly.type
_entity_poly.pdbx_seq_one_letter_code
_entity_poly.pdbx_strand_id
1 'polypeptide(L)'
;NTVNVAHPRVTQFVLDSLRYWVHEMGVDGFRFDLATVLGRTHTHFHPNAPFFTALAQDPILARAHMISEPWDSGPDGYQVGRFPSRWLDWNDKFRDTVRRYWLNRSVSRGEFARRFTASNDLFHHGRRGPLASVNFISAHDGFTTADFTAFDKKRNHANGEDNRDGRDDELAAVIPEAERARVRRALLA
;
A
#
# COMPACT_ATOMS: atom_id res chain seq x y z
N ASN A 1 9.04 -0.47 16.39
CA ASN A 1 10.34 0.24 16.31
C ASN A 1 10.34 1.19 15.12
N THR A 2 9.94 2.44 15.33
CA THR A 2 9.93 3.50 14.32
C THR A 2 10.80 4.66 14.75
N VAL A 3 11.36 5.39 13.78
CA VAL A 3 12.10 6.61 14.09
C VAL A 3 11.14 7.74 14.49
N ASN A 4 11.57 8.58 15.42
CA ASN A 4 10.74 9.71 15.85
C ASN A 4 10.90 10.89 14.87
N VAL A 5 10.04 10.92 13.85
CA VAL A 5 10.03 12.02 12.85
C VAL A 5 9.54 13.36 13.40
N ALA A 6 9.06 13.43 14.65
CA ALA A 6 8.79 14.70 15.30
C ALA A 6 10.08 15.38 15.80
N HIS A 7 11.19 14.63 15.89
CA HIS A 7 12.49 15.20 16.28
C HIS A 7 13.16 15.89 15.07
N PRO A 8 13.54 17.18 15.14
CA PRO A 8 14.03 17.93 13.97
C PRO A 8 15.25 17.29 13.28
N ARG A 9 16.18 16.70 14.04
CA ARG A 9 17.36 16.05 13.47
C ARG A 9 17.04 14.75 12.76
N VAL A 10 16.02 14.02 13.22
CA VAL A 10 15.55 12.80 12.54
C VAL A 10 14.87 13.19 11.21
N THR A 11 14.02 14.20 11.23
CA THR A 11 13.41 14.73 9.99
C THR A 11 14.49 15.20 9.02
N GLN A 12 15.48 15.98 9.47
CA GLN A 12 16.60 16.42 8.64
C GLN A 12 17.34 15.23 8.03
N PHE A 13 17.73 14.25 8.84
CA PHE A 13 18.42 13.05 8.38
C PHE A 13 17.65 12.31 7.29
N VAL A 14 16.34 12.11 7.49
CA VAL A 14 15.49 11.43 6.49
C VAL A 14 15.41 12.26 5.21
N LEU A 15 15.17 13.58 5.29
CA LEU A 15 15.10 14.44 4.11
C LEU A 15 16.42 14.47 3.34
N ASP A 16 17.56 14.54 4.03
CA ASP A 16 18.88 14.52 3.40
C ASP A 16 19.13 13.18 2.66
N SER A 17 18.73 12.07 3.28
CA SER A 17 18.78 10.75 2.64
C SER A 17 17.90 10.70 1.37
N LEU A 18 16.66 11.18 1.44
CA LEU A 18 15.75 11.19 0.27
C LEU A 18 16.30 12.09 -0.85
N ARG A 19 16.84 13.27 -0.52
CA ARG A 19 17.49 14.15 -1.52
C ARG A 19 18.66 13.46 -2.21
N TYR A 20 19.50 12.75 -1.43
CA TYR A 20 20.62 11.99 -1.97
C TYR A 20 20.15 10.97 -3.00
N TRP A 21 19.12 10.19 -2.68
CA TRP A 21 18.58 9.20 -3.61
C TRP A 21 18.00 9.81 -4.88
N VAL A 22 17.33 10.96 -4.78
CA VAL A 22 16.83 11.66 -5.98
C VAL A 22 17.97 12.26 -6.79
N HIS A 23 18.89 13.00 -6.14
CA HIS A 23 19.88 13.80 -6.82
C HIS A 23 21.06 12.96 -7.34
N GLU A 24 21.61 12.08 -6.51
CA GLU A 24 22.79 11.29 -6.85
C GLU A 24 22.44 9.96 -7.52
N MET A 25 21.36 9.31 -7.10
CA MET A 25 21.00 7.99 -7.56
C MET A 25 19.89 8.02 -8.64
N GLY A 26 19.26 9.16 -8.88
CA GLY A 26 18.29 9.36 -9.95
C GLY A 26 16.97 8.64 -9.77
N VAL A 27 16.52 8.37 -8.53
CA VAL A 27 15.22 7.75 -8.30
C VAL A 27 14.08 8.75 -8.50
N ASP A 28 12.94 8.31 -9.04
CA ASP A 28 11.78 9.15 -9.35
C ASP A 28 10.82 9.31 -8.17
N GLY A 29 10.96 8.50 -7.12
CA GLY A 29 10.07 8.56 -5.96
C GLY A 29 10.36 7.50 -4.93
N PHE A 30 9.50 7.45 -3.91
CA PHE A 30 9.65 6.60 -2.73
C PHE A 30 8.33 5.96 -2.32
N ARG A 31 8.37 4.71 -1.95
CA ARG A 31 7.32 4.04 -1.21
C ARG A 31 7.72 4.00 0.27
N PHE A 32 6.87 4.54 1.12
CA PHE A 32 7.07 4.59 2.57
C PHE A 32 6.35 3.44 3.24
N ASP A 33 7.12 2.62 3.93
CA ASP A 33 6.63 1.52 4.74
C ASP A 33 5.86 2.05 5.94
N LEU A 34 4.72 1.42 6.27
CA LEU A 34 3.86 1.80 7.39
C LEU A 34 3.69 3.32 7.52
N ALA A 35 3.42 4.00 6.40
CA ALA A 35 3.54 5.45 6.27
C ALA A 35 2.62 6.25 7.21
N THR A 36 1.58 5.65 7.76
CA THR A 36 0.71 6.26 8.77
C THR A 36 1.51 6.79 9.97
N VAL A 37 2.60 6.09 10.36
CA VAL A 37 3.49 6.50 11.45
C VAL A 37 4.09 7.89 11.23
N LEU A 38 4.39 8.25 9.97
CA LEU A 38 4.99 9.54 9.61
C LEU A 38 4.05 10.72 9.80
N GLY A 39 2.74 10.45 9.77
CA GLY A 39 1.69 11.46 9.96
C GLY A 39 1.15 11.54 11.38
N ARG A 40 1.66 10.74 12.33
CA ARG A 40 1.18 10.77 13.70
C ARG A 40 1.64 12.02 14.44
N THR A 41 0.65 12.78 14.91
CA THR A 41 0.83 13.87 15.86
C THR A 41 0.18 13.45 17.17
N HIS A 42 0.99 13.14 18.18
CA HIS A 42 0.55 12.46 19.41
C HIS A 42 -0.02 11.06 19.09
N THR A 43 -1.34 10.88 19.13
CA THR A 43 -2.01 9.59 18.95
C THR A 43 -2.76 9.46 17.63
N HIS A 44 -2.99 10.54 16.90
CA HIS A 44 -3.80 10.55 15.69
C HIS A 44 -3.00 10.87 14.43
N PHE A 45 -3.45 10.32 13.32
CA PHE A 45 -2.91 10.67 12.00
C PHE A 45 -3.39 12.07 11.58
N HIS A 46 -2.47 12.88 11.03
CA HIS A 46 -2.78 14.19 10.49
C HIS A 46 -2.12 14.38 9.11
N PRO A 47 -2.89 14.66 8.03
CA PRO A 47 -2.33 14.79 6.68
C PRO A 47 -1.40 16.01 6.52
N ASN A 48 -1.45 16.97 7.43
CA ASN A 48 -0.55 18.13 7.48
C ASN A 48 0.50 18.01 8.60
N ALA A 49 0.85 16.79 9.01
CA ALA A 49 1.91 16.58 9.98
C ALA A 49 3.22 17.25 9.52
N PRO A 50 4.07 17.70 10.44
CA PRO A 50 5.31 18.44 10.12
C PRO A 50 6.19 17.74 9.09
N PHE A 51 6.31 16.42 9.16
CA PHE A 51 7.07 15.63 8.19
C PHE A 51 6.55 15.76 6.77
N PHE A 52 5.23 15.64 6.57
CA PHE A 52 4.62 15.80 5.24
C PHE A 52 4.74 17.23 4.71
N THR A 53 4.63 18.22 5.58
CA THR A 53 4.81 19.63 5.23
C THR A 53 6.26 19.88 4.79
N ALA A 54 7.23 19.34 5.52
CA ALA A 54 8.65 19.47 5.18
C ALA A 54 8.97 18.84 3.80
N LEU A 55 8.43 17.64 3.52
CA LEU A 55 8.54 17.00 2.19
C LEU A 55 7.92 17.86 1.07
N ALA A 56 6.74 18.42 1.31
CA ALA A 56 6.02 19.18 0.31
C ALA A 56 6.68 20.53 -0.03
N GLN A 57 7.42 21.12 0.93
CA GLN A 57 8.14 22.37 0.77
C GLN A 57 9.55 22.21 0.19
N ASP A 58 10.08 20.99 0.20
CA ASP A 58 11.41 20.72 -0.30
C ASP A 58 11.48 20.84 -1.83
N PRO A 59 12.37 21.67 -2.39
CA PRO A 59 12.39 21.95 -3.83
C PRO A 59 12.78 20.72 -4.69
N ILE A 60 13.49 19.75 -4.12
CA ILE A 60 13.85 18.49 -4.79
C ILE A 60 12.73 17.48 -4.62
N LEU A 61 12.34 17.23 -3.37
CA LEU A 61 11.37 16.17 -3.02
C LEU A 61 9.94 16.51 -3.42
N ALA A 62 9.59 17.79 -3.54
CA ALA A 62 8.28 18.21 -4.03
C ALA A 62 7.97 17.74 -5.48
N ARG A 63 8.96 17.30 -6.22
CA ARG A 63 8.79 16.79 -7.60
C ARG A 63 8.78 15.25 -7.65
N ALA A 64 9.27 14.60 -6.61
CA ALA A 64 9.33 13.14 -6.55
C ALA A 64 7.93 12.53 -6.22
N HIS A 65 7.71 11.32 -6.69
CA HIS A 65 6.50 10.57 -6.35
C HIS A 65 6.58 10.08 -4.91
N MET A 66 5.55 10.36 -4.12
CA MET A 66 5.41 9.89 -2.74
C MET A 66 4.29 8.86 -2.69
N ILE A 67 4.63 7.63 -2.35
CA ILE A 67 3.69 6.50 -2.29
C ILE A 67 3.62 6.04 -0.84
N SER A 68 2.42 5.98 -0.28
CA SER A 68 2.21 5.46 1.06
C SER A 68 1.85 3.98 1.04
N GLU A 69 2.35 3.24 1.98
CA GLU A 69 1.65 2.13 2.58
C GLU A 69 0.75 2.71 3.67
N PRO A 70 -0.56 2.92 3.41
CA PRO A 70 -1.37 3.82 4.21
C PRO A 70 -2.01 3.14 5.42
N TRP A 71 -1.26 2.32 6.13
CA TRP A 71 -1.63 1.68 7.39
C TRP A 71 -0.44 1.46 8.30
N ASP A 72 -0.72 1.18 9.57
CA ASP A 72 0.19 0.64 10.57
C ASP A 72 -0.58 -0.20 11.60
N SER A 73 0.14 -0.81 12.55
CA SER A 73 -0.45 -1.66 13.59
C SER A 73 -0.99 -0.90 14.81
N GLY A 74 -0.85 0.41 14.85
CA GLY A 74 -1.30 1.25 15.95
C GLY A 74 -2.78 1.63 15.89
N PRO A 75 -3.31 2.25 16.97
CA PRO A 75 -4.65 2.83 16.95
C PRO A 75 -4.79 3.85 15.80
N ASP A 76 -5.96 3.90 15.15
CA ASP A 76 -6.19 4.77 14.00
C ASP A 76 -5.14 4.55 12.88
N GLY A 77 -4.69 3.29 12.71
CA GLY A 77 -3.60 2.94 11.80
C GLY A 77 -3.99 2.95 10.32
N TYR A 78 -5.25 2.67 9.98
CA TYR A 78 -5.71 2.56 8.59
C TYR A 78 -6.11 3.91 8.01
N GLN A 79 -5.33 4.44 7.05
CA GLN A 79 -5.44 5.80 6.53
C GLN A 79 -5.53 5.88 4.99
N VAL A 80 -5.99 4.82 4.32
CA VAL A 80 -6.20 4.82 2.86
C VAL A 80 -7.12 5.99 2.45
N GLY A 81 -6.67 6.80 1.50
CA GLY A 81 -7.40 7.97 1.02
C GLY A 81 -7.17 9.25 1.85
N ARG A 82 -6.41 9.20 2.95
CA ARG A 82 -6.26 10.32 3.89
C ARG A 82 -4.89 11.01 3.84
N PHE A 83 -3.96 10.51 3.07
CA PHE A 83 -2.65 11.12 2.88
C PHE A 83 -2.74 12.48 2.13
N PRO A 84 -1.69 13.32 2.17
CA PRO A 84 -1.70 14.60 1.47
C PRO A 84 -2.04 14.45 -0.02
N SER A 85 -2.61 15.49 -0.63
CA SER A 85 -3.22 15.43 -1.97
C SER A 85 -2.28 14.95 -3.09
N ARG A 86 -0.97 15.15 -2.95
CA ARG A 86 0.04 14.73 -3.94
C ARG A 86 0.58 13.32 -3.73
N TRP A 87 0.19 12.65 -2.65
CA TRP A 87 0.60 11.29 -2.37
C TRP A 87 -0.26 10.29 -3.16
N LEU A 88 0.34 9.17 -3.46
CA LEU A 88 -0.33 7.98 -3.99
C LEU A 88 -0.46 6.98 -2.84
N ASP A 89 -1.59 6.30 -2.74
CA ASP A 89 -1.76 5.28 -1.69
C ASP A 89 -1.86 3.89 -2.29
N TRP A 90 -1.20 2.93 -1.70
CA TRP A 90 -1.49 1.53 -1.96
C TRP A 90 -2.94 1.22 -1.59
N ASN A 91 -3.71 0.68 -2.54
CA ASN A 91 -5.13 0.43 -2.37
C ASN A 91 -5.39 -1.06 -2.10
N ASP A 92 -5.39 -1.45 -0.83
CA ASP A 92 -5.71 -2.81 -0.40
C ASP A 92 -7.16 -3.21 -0.72
N LYS A 93 -8.10 -2.24 -0.72
CA LYS A 93 -9.50 -2.50 -1.09
C LYS A 93 -9.62 -2.91 -2.55
N PHE A 94 -8.82 -2.32 -3.44
CA PHE A 94 -8.73 -2.77 -4.82
C PHE A 94 -8.21 -4.22 -4.86
N ARG A 95 -7.05 -4.49 -4.26
CA ARG A 95 -6.45 -5.83 -4.19
C ARG A 95 -7.46 -6.88 -3.74
N ASP A 96 -8.08 -6.65 -2.61
CA ASP A 96 -8.96 -7.62 -1.98
C ASP A 96 -10.25 -7.82 -2.79
N THR A 97 -10.83 -6.75 -3.33
CA THR A 97 -12.04 -6.84 -4.15
C THR A 97 -11.77 -7.60 -5.45
N VAL A 98 -10.66 -7.29 -6.13
CA VAL A 98 -10.30 -7.97 -7.39
C VAL A 98 -9.99 -9.44 -7.15
N ARG A 99 -9.24 -9.77 -6.09
CA ARG A 99 -8.99 -11.16 -5.71
C ARG A 99 -10.29 -11.91 -5.40
N ARG A 100 -11.19 -11.37 -4.57
CA ARG A 100 -12.49 -12.00 -4.27
C ARG A 100 -13.32 -12.21 -5.52
N TYR A 101 -13.35 -11.26 -6.43
CA TYR A 101 -14.12 -11.38 -7.66
C TYR A 101 -13.65 -12.53 -8.55
N TRP A 102 -12.34 -12.64 -8.76
CA TRP A 102 -11.79 -13.63 -9.68
C TRP A 102 -11.51 -15.00 -9.05
N LEU A 103 -11.24 -15.09 -7.76
CA LEU A 103 -10.90 -16.35 -7.10
C LEU A 103 -12.14 -17.07 -6.59
N ASN A 104 -13.05 -16.40 -5.89
CA ASN A 104 -14.19 -17.04 -5.25
C ASN A 104 -15.55 -16.39 -5.55
N ARG A 105 -15.56 -15.33 -6.34
CA ARG A 105 -16.76 -14.60 -6.78
C ARG A 105 -17.66 -14.12 -5.65
N SER A 106 -17.09 -13.82 -4.48
CA SER A 106 -17.84 -13.37 -3.30
C SER A 106 -18.07 -11.85 -3.25
N VAL A 107 -17.93 -11.16 -4.39
CA VAL A 107 -18.08 -9.72 -4.54
C VAL A 107 -19.11 -9.40 -5.61
N SER A 108 -19.94 -8.38 -5.35
CA SER A 108 -20.91 -7.88 -6.32
C SER A 108 -20.24 -7.18 -7.50
N ARG A 109 -20.90 -7.16 -8.65
CA ARG A 109 -20.42 -6.41 -9.83
C ARG A 109 -20.28 -4.91 -9.53
N GLY A 110 -21.19 -4.37 -8.71
CA GLY A 110 -21.13 -2.94 -8.32
C GLY A 110 -19.90 -2.61 -7.48
N GLU A 111 -19.53 -3.47 -6.54
CA GLU A 111 -18.31 -3.26 -5.74
C GLU A 111 -17.06 -3.41 -6.60
N PHE A 112 -16.99 -4.41 -7.47
CA PHE A 112 -15.91 -4.56 -8.44
C PHE A 112 -15.77 -3.31 -9.33
N ALA A 113 -16.88 -2.84 -9.90
CA ALA A 113 -16.88 -1.64 -10.74
C ALA A 113 -16.39 -0.40 -9.98
N ARG A 114 -16.82 -0.23 -8.72
CA ARG A 114 -16.36 0.87 -7.85
C ARG A 114 -14.85 0.90 -7.70
N ARG A 115 -14.23 -0.26 -7.50
CA ARG A 115 -12.75 -0.35 -7.42
C ARG A 115 -12.08 -0.02 -8.74
N PHE A 116 -12.62 -0.53 -9.84
CA PHE A 116 -12.11 -0.28 -11.19
C PHE A 116 -12.26 1.19 -11.63
N THR A 117 -13.30 1.87 -11.15
CA THR A 117 -13.50 3.31 -11.41
C THR A 117 -12.84 4.20 -10.36
N ALA A 118 -11.62 3.83 -9.94
CA ALA A 118 -10.72 4.61 -9.10
C ALA A 118 -11.12 4.77 -7.62
N SER A 119 -11.96 3.88 -7.08
CA SER A 119 -12.27 3.86 -5.62
C SER A 119 -12.64 5.24 -5.07
N ASN A 120 -13.56 5.94 -5.73
CA ASN A 120 -13.93 7.31 -5.41
C ASN A 120 -14.41 7.50 -3.94
N ASP A 121 -15.02 6.46 -3.38
CA ASP A 121 -15.42 6.42 -1.96
C ASP A 121 -14.24 6.58 -0.98
N LEU A 122 -13.02 6.23 -1.40
CA LEU A 122 -11.81 6.37 -0.58
C LEU A 122 -11.12 7.74 -0.79
N PHE A 123 -11.08 8.24 -2.02
CA PHE A 123 -10.22 9.37 -2.38
C PHE A 123 -10.94 10.71 -2.52
N HIS A 124 -12.25 10.71 -2.77
CA HIS A 124 -13.00 11.94 -3.03
C HIS A 124 -12.96 12.96 -1.86
N HIS A 125 -13.06 12.48 -0.63
CA HIS A 125 -13.13 13.34 0.56
C HIS A 125 -11.86 14.18 0.76
N GLY A 126 -10.70 13.72 0.30
CA GLY A 126 -9.43 14.45 0.36
C GLY A 126 -9.16 15.33 -0.86
N ARG A 127 -10.15 15.58 -1.73
CA ARG A 127 -9.96 16.21 -3.04
C ARG A 127 -8.88 15.54 -3.89
N ARG A 128 -8.72 14.25 -3.71
CA ARG A 128 -7.74 13.43 -4.43
C ARG A 128 -8.40 12.85 -5.67
N GLY A 129 -7.69 12.89 -6.77
CA GLY A 129 -8.19 12.36 -8.05
C GLY A 129 -8.01 10.84 -8.17
N PRO A 130 -8.51 10.26 -9.26
CA PRO A 130 -8.43 8.82 -9.53
C PRO A 130 -6.99 8.29 -9.58
N LEU A 131 -6.01 9.12 -9.91
CA LEU A 131 -4.59 8.76 -9.96
C LEU A 131 -3.95 8.62 -8.57
N ALA A 132 -4.66 8.96 -7.49
CA ALA A 132 -4.14 8.78 -6.13
C ALA A 132 -4.10 7.29 -5.69
N SER A 133 -4.83 6.42 -6.37
CA SER A 133 -4.89 5.00 -6.08
C SER A 133 -3.77 4.24 -6.80
N VAL A 134 -2.89 3.60 -6.07
CA VAL A 134 -1.99 2.58 -6.61
C VAL A 134 -2.70 1.23 -6.53
N ASN A 135 -3.22 0.80 -7.65
CA ASN A 135 -3.92 -0.46 -7.78
C ASN A 135 -2.91 -1.60 -7.92
N PHE A 136 -3.03 -2.61 -7.09
CA PHE A 136 -2.17 -3.81 -7.14
C PHE A 136 -2.98 -5.06 -6.76
N ILE A 137 -2.49 -6.22 -7.16
CA ILE A 137 -3.10 -7.51 -6.81
C ILE A 137 -2.19 -8.37 -5.96
N SER A 138 -0.89 -8.09 -5.95
CA SER A 138 0.12 -8.78 -5.16
C SER A 138 1.21 -7.79 -4.75
N ALA A 139 1.82 -7.99 -3.60
CA ALA A 139 2.92 -7.20 -3.06
C ALA A 139 3.99 -8.13 -2.49
N HIS A 140 5.00 -7.58 -1.82
CA HIS A 140 6.04 -8.35 -1.16
C HIS A 140 5.51 -9.17 0.04
N ASP A 141 4.41 -8.72 0.65
CA ASP A 141 3.71 -9.45 1.71
C ASP A 141 2.68 -10.41 1.13
N GLY A 142 2.55 -11.58 1.74
CA GLY A 142 1.59 -12.59 1.36
C GLY A 142 2.01 -13.44 0.16
N PHE A 143 1.03 -14.03 -0.50
CA PHE A 143 1.27 -14.97 -1.60
C PHE A 143 1.73 -14.27 -2.88
N THR A 144 2.60 -14.95 -3.62
CA THR A 144 2.87 -14.63 -5.04
C THR A 144 1.62 -14.84 -5.89
N THR A 145 1.61 -14.30 -7.11
CA THR A 145 0.52 -14.54 -8.06
C THR A 145 0.35 -16.02 -8.41
N ALA A 146 1.41 -16.81 -8.29
CA ALA A 146 1.35 -18.26 -8.46
C ALA A 146 0.65 -18.93 -7.28
N ASP A 147 1.03 -18.56 -6.06
CA ASP A 147 0.60 -19.24 -4.83
C ASP A 147 -0.87 -18.96 -4.48
N PHE A 148 -1.38 -17.74 -4.62
CA PHE A 148 -2.77 -17.47 -4.29
C PHE A 148 -3.80 -18.13 -5.23
N THR A 149 -3.34 -18.73 -6.35
CA THR A 149 -4.17 -19.58 -7.20
C THR A 149 -3.94 -21.08 -6.98
N ALA A 150 -2.97 -21.44 -6.16
CA ALA A 150 -2.56 -22.83 -5.95
C ALA A 150 -2.80 -23.31 -4.51
N PHE A 151 -2.76 -22.42 -3.54
CA PHE A 151 -2.85 -22.74 -2.11
C PHE A 151 -3.93 -21.88 -1.44
N ASP A 152 -4.56 -22.44 -0.43
CA ASP A 152 -5.54 -21.77 0.43
C ASP A 152 -4.96 -21.32 1.78
N LYS A 153 -3.75 -21.84 2.13
CA LYS A 153 -3.05 -21.55 3.38
C LYS A 153 -1.57 -21.34 3.14
N LYS A 154 -0.95 -20.49 3.96
CA LYS A 154 0.49 -20.24 3.95
C LYS A 154 1.31 -21.52 4.21
N ARG A 155 2.50 -21.58 3.62
CA ARG A 155 3.43 -22.72 3.70
C ARG A 155 4.85 -22.23 3.99
N ASN A 156 5.03 -21.58 5.14
CA ASN A 156 6.27 -20.91 5.53
C ASN A 156 7.14 -21.74 6.48
N HIS A 157 6.92 -23.05 6.58
CA HIS A 157 7.69 -23.91 7.47
C HIS A 157 9.20 -23.87 7.21
N ALA A 158 9.62 -23.64 5.95
CA ALA A 158 11.02 -23.54 5.59
C ALA A 158 11.74 -22.32 6.18
N ASN A 159 10.98 -21.31 6.67
CA ASN A 159 11.57 -20.13 7.30
C ASN A 159 12.07 -20.39 8.74
N GLY A 160 11.77 -21.55 9.32
CA GLY A 160 12.17 -21.89 10.70
C GLY A 160 11.35 -21.23 11.80
N GLU A 161 10.21 -20.61 11.47
CA GLU A 161 9.30 -19.90 12.38
C GLU A 161 8.03 -20.69 12.68
N ASP A 162 8.03 -22.00 12.50
CA ASP A 162 6.88 -22.90 12.72
C ASP A 162 5.61 -22.45 12.01
N ASN A 163 5.76 -21.87 10.80
CA ASN A 163 4.65 -21.30 10.00
C ASN A 163 3.88 -20.17 10.71
N ARG A 164 4.47 -19.49 11.70
CA ARG A 164 3.84 -18.37 12.41
C ARG A 164 3.94 -17.06 11.65
N ASP A 165 4.98 -16.88 10.84
CA ASP A 165 5.24 -15.70 10.02
C ASP A 165 4.23 -15.58 8.86
N GLY A 166 4.05 -14.34 8.37
CA GLY A 166 3.11 -14.02 7.32
C GLY A 166 1.64 -14.03 7.76
N ARG A 167 0.75 -13.74 6.83
CA ARG A 167 -0.69 -13.61 7.06
C ARG A 167 -1.39 -14.97 7.06
N ASP A 168 -2.38 -15.14 7.93
CA ASP A 168 -3.27 -16.32 7.95
C ASP A 168 -4.54 -16.12 7.11
N ASP A 169 -4.91 -14.85 6.85
CA ASP A 169 -6.15 -14.44 6.18
C ASP A 169 -5.94 -14.05 4.71
N GLU A 170 -4.97 -14.69 4.04
CA GLU A 170 -4.68 -14.39 2.64
C GLU A 170 -5.86 -14.77 1.73
N LEU A 171 -6.28 -13.82 0.89
CA LEU A 171 -7.32 -14.07 -0.11
C LEU A 171 -6.75 -14.89 -1.26
N ALA A 172 -6.99 -16.19 -1.19
CA ALA A 172 -6.48 -17.19 -2.11
C ALA A 172 -7.52 -18.26 -2.39
N ALA A 173 -7.33 -19.03 -3.45
CA ALA A 173 -8.19 -20.18 -3.76
C ALA A 173 -7.39 -21.24 -4.53
N VAL A 174 -7.66 -22.50 -4.23
CA VAL A 174 -7.11 -23.63 -5.00
C VAL A 174 -7.87 -23.72 -6.33
N ILE A 175 -7.28 -23.19 -7.38
CA ILE A 175 -7.81 -23.23 -8.74
C ILE A 175 -7.24 -24.47 -9.45
N PRO A 176 -8.08 -25.23 -10.23
CA PRO A 176 -7.58 -26.33 -11.04
C PRO A 176 -6.42 -25.89 -11.94
N GLU A 177 -5.38 -26.70 -12.02
CA GLU A 177 -4.13 -26.31 -12.69
C GLU A 177 -4.34 -25.82 -14.14
N ALA A 178 -5.22 -26.48 -14.89
CA ALA A 178 -5.55 -26.10 -16.26
C ALA A 178 -6.18 -24.68 -16.38
N GLU A 179 -6.76 -24.16 -15.29
CA GLU A 179 -7.41 -22.85 -15.27
C GLU A 179 -6.55 -21.73 -14.68
N ARG A 180 -5.49 -22.06 -13.92
CA ARG A 180 -4.67 -21.09 -13.19
C ARG A 180 -4.12 -19.98 -14.09
N ALA A 181 -3.60 -20.35 -15.25
CA ALA A 181 -3.03 -19.37 -16.19
C ALA A 181 -4.08 -18.36 -16.69
N ARG A 182 -5.32 -18.82 -16.95
CA ARG A 182 -6.43 -17.97 -17.36
C ARG A 182 -6.85 -17.02 -16.25
N VAL A 183 -6.99 -17.52 -15.02
CA VAL A 183 -7.37 -16.70 -13.86
C VAL A 183 -6.31 -15.65 -13.56
N ARG A 184 -5.01 -16.01 -13.60
CA ARG A 184 -3.92 -15.05 -13.39
C ARG A 184 -3.91 -13.94 -14.44
N ARG A 185 -4.11 -14.27 -15.72
CA ARG A 185 -4.24 -13.24 -16.76
C ARG A 185 -5.41 -12.30 -16.52
N ALA A 186 -6.56 -12.83 -16.11
CA ALA A 186 -7.74 -12.01 -15.80
C ALA A 186 -7.55 -11.09 -14.58
N LEU A 187 -6.72 -11.49 -13.62
CA LEU A 187 -6.33 -10.66 -12.47
C LEU A 187 -5.38 -9.52 -12.85
N LEU A 188 -4.56 -9.71 -13.91
CA LEU A 188 -3.53 -8.76 -14.34
C LEU A 188 -4.01 -7.81 -15.45
N ALA A 189 -5.13 -8.12 -16.10
CA ALA A 189 -5.70 -7.33 -17.18
C ALA A 189 -6.57 -6.19 -16.67
#